data_bd4fb5710e1affda35127a9005aef425
#
_entry.id   bd4fb5710e1affda35127a9005aef425
#
_cell.length_a   1.000
_cell.length_b   1.000
_cell.length_c   1.000
_cell.angle_alpha   90.00
_cell.angle_beta   90.00
_cell.angle_gamma   90.00
#
_symmetry.space_group_name_H-M   'P 1'
#
loop_
_entity.id
_entity.type
_entity.pdbx_description
1 polymer ?
#
loop_
_entity_poly.entity_id
_entity_poly.type
_entity_poly.pdbx_seq_one_letter_code
_entity_poly.pdbx_strand_id
1 'polypeptide(L)'
;NGFGFQLSPKVNGATSGTLSAVSSGMAIESGAAEHRGASLSGVWDFQWTAPATDEGTVTFYASGLATGGTSGNDGDYVYTLSQDISASSFPHASMDWNASTGGVIFSSTAIGADGSVYIGSNDNKLHAFNSNGSPKWTFTAGNWVDSTPAVGSDGTIYVGSWDNKIYAINSDNGIKIWEYETNSYVIASPAVGADGKIYVGSKDSIFYAFESNGSVAWEYFAGQPISSSAALGQDGTIYFGDENGTFHAVNPDGTAKWTYEVEEVADTNKSILSSPAIDLSGNIYFGSGNGNCYSISDNETNASFNWSFPTSDRVDASPVLGTNDEVFFVSRDGYLRSLSTLTGNLNWDAFVGDVFYSSPVVDQNGRTYVIGYTGGGENHLFAYDSNGTKAWDTNDTACP
;
A
#
# COMPACT_ATOMS: atom_id res chain seq x y z
N ASN A 1 0.79 -12.49 5.06
CA ASN A 1 1.76 -12.39 3.98
C ASN A 1 1.52 -11.08 3.26
N GLY A 2 2.49 -10.21 3.23
CA GLY A 2 2.37 -8.87 2.86
C GLY A 2 3.37 -8.29 1.87
N PHE A 3 2.92 -7.31 1.01
CA PHE A 3 3.75 -6.58 0.07
C PHE A 3 3.46 -5.10 0.07
N GLY A 4 4.47 -4.29 -0.18
CA GLY A 4 4.37 -2.88 -0.39
C GLY A 4 5.39 -2.39 -1.41
N PHE A 5 5.16 -1.21 -1.92
CA PHE A 5 5.90 -0.68 -3.04
C PHE A 5 6.17 0.82 -2.92
N GLN A 6 7.35 1.23 -3.34
CA GLN A 6 7.71 2.62 -3.55
C GLN A 6 8.56 2.78 -4.81
N LEU A 7 8.38 3.87 -5.56
CA LEU A 7 9.09 4.14 -6.81
C LEU A 7 9.75 5.51 -6.82
N SER A 8 11.00 5.57 -7.26
CA SER A 8 11.74 6.83 -7.42
C SER A 8 12.55 6.83 -8.71
N PRO A 9 12.31 7.77 -9.65
CA PRO A 9 13.15 7.93 -10.83
C PRO A 9 14.47 8.61 -10.45
N LYS A 10 15.59 8.05 -10.87
CA LYS A 10 16.92 8.59 -10.60
C LYS A 10 17.79 8.61 -11.84
N VAL A 11 18.59 9.67 -11.98
CA VAL A 11 19.73 9.73 -12.89
C VAL A 11 20.97 10.01 -12.05
N ASN A 12 21.96 9.15 -12.13
CA ASN A 12 23.19 9.23 -11.33
C ASN A 12 22.93 9.42 -9.82
N GLY A 13 21.88 8.77 -9.29
CA GLY A 13 21.50 8.85 -7.88
C GLY A 13 20.70 10.08 -7.47
N ALA A 14 20.51 11.06 -8.34
CA ALA A 14 19.66 12.23 -8.11
C ALA A 14 18.28 12.05 -8.73
N THR A 15 17.23 12.56 -8.08
CA THR A 15 15.86 12.55 -8.63
C THR A 15 15.83 13.30 -9.96
N SER A 16 15.30 12.67 -11.00
CA SER A 16 15.19 13.26 -12.34
C SER A 16 13.74 13.35 -12.79
N GLY A 17 13.39 14.46 -13.41
CA GLY A 17 12.04 14.74 -13.88
C GLY A 17 11.08 15.10 -12.74
N THR A 18 9.81 15.30 -13.11
CA THR A 18 8.73 15.62 -12.17
C THR A 18 7.78 14.44 -12.06
N LEU A 19 7.56 13.95 -10.85
CA LEU A 19 6.52 12.98 -10.54
C LEU A 19 5.23 13.71 -10.19
N SER A 20 4.11 13.19 -10.67
CA SER A 20 2.79 13.59 -10.22
C SER A 20 1.98 12.34 -9.86
N ALA A 21 1.25 12.39 -8.76
CA ALA A 21 0.34 11.33 -8.39
C ALA A 21 -0.82 11.28 -9.40
N VAL A 22 -1.11 10.12 -9.94
CA VAL A 22 -2.21 9.88 -10.86
C VAL A 22 -3.30 9.05 -10.19
N SER A 23 -2.93 8.22 -9.21
CA SER A 23 -3.89 7.49 -8.39
C SER A 23 -3.84 7.93 -6.92
N SER A 24 -5.01 7.88 -6.29
CA SER A 24 -5.13 8.26 -4.88
C SER A 24 -4.59 7.18 -3.95
N GLY A 25 -4.30 7.56 -2.72
CA GLY A 25 -3.50 6.72 -1.83
C GLY A 25 -2.00 6.82 -2.13
N MET A 26 -1.63 7.58 -3.18
CA MET A 26 -0.25 7.98 -3.44
C MET A 26 0.03 9.35 -2.86
N ALA A 27 1.24 9.50 -2.37
CA ALA A 27 1.83 10.80 -2.12
C ALA A 27 3.11 10.93 -2.95
N ILE A 28 3.38 12.13 -3.42
CA ILE A 28 4.68 12.47 -3.99
C ILE A 28 5.43 13.26 -2.94
N GLU A 29 6.44 12.64 -2.36
CA GLU A 29 7.29 13.29 -1.37
C GLU A 29 8.75 13.15 -1.77
N SER A 30 9.50 14.22 -1.62
CA SER A 30 10.94 14.25 -1.95
C SER A 30 11.28 13.66 -3.32
N GLY A 31 10.35 13.74 -4.29
CA GLY A 31 10.52 13.19 -5.63
C GLY A 31 10.35 11.68 -5.74
N ALA A 32 9.77 11.03 -4.75
CA ALA A 32 9.35 9.62 -4.80
C ALA A 32 7.83 9.50 -4.67
N ALA A 33 7.26 8.51 -5.34
CA ALA A 33 5.85 8.16 -5.19
C ALA A 33 5.72 7.04 -4.15
N GLU A 34 4.82 7.19 -3.19
CA GLU A 34 4.60 6.26 -2.08
C GLU A 34 3.15 5.83 -1.99
N HIS A 35 2.93 4.56 -1.67
CA HIS A 35 1.62 4.11 -1.24
C HIS A 35 1.50 4.13 0.28
N ARG A 36 0.34 4.57 0.73
CA ARG A 36 0.03 4.69 2.14
C ARG A 36 -1.14 3.78 2.47
N GLY A 37 -0.86 2.51 2.68
CA GLY A 37 -1.88 1.53 3.01
C GLY A 37 -1.32 0.21 3.52
N ALA A 38 -2.02 -0.43 4.43
CA ALA A 38 -1.68 -1.75 4.97
C ALA A 38 -2.11 -2.83 3.99
N SER A 39 -1.36 -3.05 2.96
CA SER A 39 -1.29 -4.31 2.24
C SER A 39 -0.23 -4.23 1.18
N LEU A 40 0.21 -5.14 0.96
CA LEU A 40 0.90 -6.17 0.33
C LEU A 40 0.89 -6.10 -1.18
N SER A 41 1.75 -5.31 -1.75
CA SER A 41 1.95 -5.03 -3.17
C SER A 41 0.81 -4.26 -3.84
N GLY A 42 1.11 -3.15 -4.33
CA GLY A 42 0.32 -2.41 -5.25
C GLY A 42 1.21 -1.88 -6.35
N VAL A 43 0.74 -1.52 -7.46
CA VAL A 43 1.36 -0.53 -8.33
C VAL A 43 0.54 0.71 -8.29
N TRP A 44 1.20 1.79 -8.56
CA TRP A 44 0.64 3.09 -8.59
C TRP A 44 1.04 3.75 -9.88
N ASP A 45 0.07 4.30 -10.59
CA ASP A 45 0.38 5.22 -11.65
C ASP A 45 0.86 6.53 -11.05
N PHE A 46 2.09 6.85 -11.38
CA PHE A 46 2.57 8.21 -11.29
C PHE A 46 2.92 8.66 -12.69
N GLN A 47 2.63 9.89 -12.99
CA GLN A 47 3.10 10.51 -14.21
C GLN A 47 4.48 11.09 -13.95
N TRP A 48 5.48 10.50 -14.57
CA TRP A 48 6.79 11.11 -14.62
C TRP A 48 6.91 11.98 -15.88
N THR A 49 7.22 13.24 -15.67
CA THR A 49 7.55 14.14 -16.77
C THR A 49 9.07 14.22 -16.88
N ALA A 50 9.59 13.80 -18.01
CA ALA A 50 11.01 13.87 -18.28
C ALA A 50 11.49 15.34 -18.22
N PRO A 51 12.73 15.60 -17.75
CA PRO A 51 13.36 16.91 -17.91
C PRO A 51 13.38 17.33 -19.37
N ALA A 52 13.40 18.63 -19.62
CA ALA A 52 13.45 19.19 -20.99
C ALA A 52 14.78 18.90 -21.70
N THR A 53 15.79 18.45 -20.97
CA THR A 53 17.10 18.05 -21.48
C THR A 53 17.28 16.55 -21.41
N ASP A 54 17.90 15.94 -22.41
CA ASP A 54 18.27 14.51 -22.38
C ASP A 54 19.34 14.31 -21.31
N GLU A 55 18.94 13.74 -20.17
CA GLU A 55 19.83 13.40 -19.05
C GLU A 55 20.37 11.97 -19.15
N GLY A 56 20.06 11.25 -20.23
CA GLY A 56 20.47 9.86 -20.46
C GLY A 56 19.51 8.84 -19.86
N THR A 57 20.04 7.72 -19.38
CA THR A 57 19.24 6.62 -18.83
C THR A 57 18.62 7.02 -17.50
N VAL A 58 17.29 6.92 -17.40
CA VAL A 58 16.56 7.09 -16.14
C VAL A 58 16.34 5.73 -15.52
N THR A 59 16.86 5.54 -14.32
CA THR A 59 16.66 4.31 -13.55
C THR A 59 15.52 4.50 -12.57
N PHE A 60 14.49 3.65 -12.67
CA PHE A 60 13.42 3.58 -11.70
C PHE A 60 13.73 2.48 -10.69
N TYR A 61 13.72 2.83 -9.43
CA TYR A 61 13.89 1.89 -8.33
C TYR A 61 12.54 1.52 -7.74
N ALA A 62 12.25 0.24 -7.70
CA ALA A 62 11.05 -0.31 -7.07
C ALA A 62 11.44 -1.33 -6.02
N SER A 63 10.72 -1.39 -4.92
CA SER A 63 10.89 -2.44 -3.92
C SER A 63 9.57 -3.11 -3.58
N GLY A 64 9.59 -4.40 -3.46
CA GLY A 64 8.45 -5.22 -3.08
C GLY A 64 8.89 -6.36 -2.16
N LEU A 65 7.94 -6.97 -1.50
CA LEU A 65 8.19 -8.02 -0.53
C LEU A 65 7.50 -9.33 -0.92
N ALA A 66 8.19 -10.45 -0.75
CA ALA A 66 7.62 -11.79 -0.79
C ALA A 66 7.83 -12.52 0.53
N THR A 67 6.77 -13.09 1.09
CA THR A 67 6.86 -13.86 2.33
C THR A 67 6.82 -15.36 2.05
N GLY A 68 7.77 -16.09 2.62
CA GLY A 68 7.81 -17.55 2.55
C GLY A 68 6.72 -18.20 3.41
N GLY A 69 5.77 -18.88 2.76
CA GLY A 69 4.56 -19.43 3.37
C GLY A 69 4.70 -20.79 4.06
N THR A 70 5.75 -21.05 4.84
CA THR A 70 5.82 -22.27 5.65
C THR A 70 6.09 -21.95 7.10
N SER A 71 5.48 -22.69 8.01
CA SER A 71 5.57 -22.60 9.46
C SER A 71 6.98 -22.93 10.02
N GLY A 72 8.01 -22.34 9.49
CA GLY A 72 9.38 -22.43 9.93
C GLY A 72 10.05 -21.08 9.72
N ASN A 73 10.97 -20.71 10.60
CA ASN A 73 11.70 -19.45 10.65
C ASN A 73 12.60 -19.16 9.43
N ASP A 74 12.19 -19.53 8.23
CA ASP A 74 12.95 -19.32 7.01
C ASP A 74 12.49 -18.03 6.34
N GLY A 75 13.38 -17.06 6.43
CA GLY A 75 13.28 -15.65 6.15
C GLY A 75 12.41 -15.21 5.00
N ASP A 76 11.64 -14.17 5.26
CA ASP A 76 10.96 -13.37 4.26
C ASP A 76 11.99 -12.52 3.51
N TYR A 77 11.72 -12.20 2.24
CA TYR A 77 12.66 -11.54 1.35
C TYR A 77 12.14 -10.19 0.88
N VAL A 78 12.97 -9.17 0.96
CA VAL A 78 12.75 -7.88 0.30
C VAL A 78 13.32 -7.98 -1.11
N TYR A 79 12.53 -7.63 -2.11
CA TYR A 79 12.96 -7.54 -3.50
C TYR A 79 13.03 -6.07 -3.89
N THR A 80 14.13 -5.66 -4.50
CA THR A 80 14.20 -4.39 -5.20
C THR A 80 14.44 -4.65 -6.68
N LEU A 81 13.83 -3.82 -7.49
CA LEU A 81 14.01 -3.75 -8.92
C LEU A 81 14.59 -2.39 -9.27
N SER A 82 15.63 -2.36 -10.06
CA SER A 82 15.99 -1.17 -10.81
C SER A 82 15.72 -1.44 -12.28
N GLN A 83 15.01 -0.54 -12.95
CA GLN A 83 14.71 -0.61 -14.36
C GLN A 83 15.28 0.59 -15.07
N ASP A 84 16.25 0.35 -15.95
CA ASP A 84 16.74 1.34 -16.89
C ASP A 84 15.78 1.44 -18.07
N ILE A 85 15.14 2.58 -18.25
CA ILE A 85 14.35 2.86 -19.44
C ILE A 85 15.26 3.45 -20.51
N SER A 86 15.72 2.60 -21.40
CA SER A 86 16.19 3.02 -22.74
C SER A 86 15.07 2.72 -23.74
N ALA A 87 14.94 3.53 -24.77
CA ALA A 87 13.79 3.58 -25.70
C ALA A 87 13.47 2.28 -26.50
N SER A 88 14.05 1.14 -26.18
CA SER A 88 13.77 -0.13 -26.86
C SER A 88 14.01 -1.35 -25.97
N SER A 89 12.96 -2.09 -25.74
CA SER A 89 12.86 -3.43 -25.15
C SER A 89 12.61 -3.48 -23.63
N PHE A 90 11.46 -4.05 -23.25
CA PHE A 90 11.18 -4.47 -21.89
C PHE A 90 11.70 -5.90 -21.68
N PRO A 91 12.70 -6.10 -20.85
CA PRO A 91 13.07 -7.43 -20.42
C PRO A 91 12.50 -7.75 -19.02
N HIS A 92 12.52 -9.00 -18.71
CA HIS A 92 12.10 -9.64 -17.49
C HIS A 92 12.70 -8.99 -16.23
N ALA A 93 11.93 -9.00 -15.14
CA ALA A 93 12.42 -8.55 -13.85
C ALA A 93 13.64 -9.38 -13.40
N SER A 94 14.73 -8.71 -13.08
CA SER A 94 15.89 -9.34 -12.44
C SER A 94 15.95 -8.98 -10.98
N MET A 95 16.33 -9.93 -10.13
CA MET A 95 16.57 -9.66 -8.72
C MET A 95 17.91 -8.92 -8.55
N ASP A 96 17.86 -7.67 -8.08
CA ASP A 96 19.06 -6.89 -7.81
C ASP A 96 19.73 -7.34 -6.50
N TRP A 97 18.93 -7.53 -5.44
CA TRP A 97 19.39 -8.03 -4.16
C TRP A 97 18.23 -8.60 -3.33
N ASN A 98 18.56 -9.37 -2.31
CA ASN A 98 17.64 -9.80 -1.29
C ASN A 98 18.22 -9.55 0.10
N ALA A 99 17.35 -9.36 1.08
CA ALA A 99 17.72 -9.27 2.49
C ALA A 99 16.67 -10.00 3.34
N SER A 100 17.09 -10.56 4.45
CA SER A 100 16.22 -11.25 5.39
C SER A 100 16.06 -10.43 6.67
N THR A 101 14.87 -10.49 7.26
CA THR A 101 14.58 -10.04 8.61
C THR A 101 14.54 -11.23 9.57
N GLY A 102 14.46 -10.96 10.87
CA GLY A 102 14.42 -12.03 11.89
C GLY A 102 13.04 -12.64 12.11
N GLY A 103 11.99 -12.14 11.43
CA GLY A 103 10.61 -12.58 11.59
C GLY A 103 9.78 -12.45 10.32
N VAL A 104 8.53 -12.88 10.40
CA VAL A 104 7.55 -12.71 9.32
C VAL A 104 7.38 -11.22 9.02
N ILE A 105 7.16 -10.90 7.77
CA ILE A 105 6.92 -9.54 7.32
C ILE A 105 5.47 -9.44 6.83
N PHE A 106 4.68 -8.58 7.49
CA PHE A 106 3.34 -8.14 7.03
C PHE A 106 3.35 -6.71 6.51
N SER A 107 4.40 -5.98 6.82
CA SER A 107 4.63 -4.62 6.37
C SER A 107 4.92 -4.57 4.87
N SER A 108 4.46 -3.52 4.23
CA SER A 108 4.97 -3.12 2.92
C SER A 108 6.27 -2.34 3.08
N THR A 109 7.03 -2.21 1.99
CA THR A 109 8.25 -1.39 1.99
C THR A 109 7.95 0.08 1.71
N ALA A 110 8.75 0.98 2.31
CA ALA A 110 8.83 2.38 1.93
C ALA A 110 10.25 2.69 1.41
N ILE A 111 10.38 3.64 0.48
CA ILE A 111 11.68 4.03 -0.10
C ILE A 111 11.94 5.51 0.20
N GLY A 112 13.06 5.80 0.81
CA GLY A 112 13.51 7.16 1.06
C GLY A 112 14.00 7.88 -0.22
N ALA A 113 14.11 9.19 -0.15
CA ALA A 113 14.61 9.99 -1.26
C ALA A 113 16.04 9.62 -1.70
N ASP A 114 16.83 9.02 -0.81
CA ASP A 114 18.17 8.50 -1.07
C ASP A 114 18.19 7.07 -1.63
N GLY A 115 17.02 6.48 -1.86
CA GLY A 115 16.87 5.09 -2.28
C GLY A 115 16.98 4.07 -1.14
N SER A 116 17.06 4.51 0.11
CA SER A 116 16.99 3.60 1.27
C SER A 116 15.63 2.93 1.34
N VAL A 117 15.61 1.65 1.71
CA VAL A 117 14.41 0.82 1.82
C VAL A 117 14.10 0.58 3.29
N TYR A 118 12.85 0.85 3.70
CA TYR A 118 12.38 0.66 5.07
C TYR A 118 11.29 -0.41 5.11
N ILE A 119 11.34 -1.29 6.11
CA ILE A 119 10.37 -2.38 6.26
C ILE A 119 10.21 -2.79 7.72
N GLY A 120 8.97 -3.00 8.13
CA GLY A 120 8.64 -3.57 9.42
C GLY A 120 8.65 -5.10 9.42
N SER A 121 8.88 -5.70 10.58
CA SER A 121 8.90 -7.16 10.74
C SER A 121 8.39 -7.61 12.10
N ASN A 122 7.91 -8.85 12.17
CA ASN A 122 7.50 -9.51 13.41
C ASN A 122 8.69 -9.90 14.31
N ASP A 123 9.92 -9.53 13.95
CA ASP A 123 11.05 -9.55 14.86
C ASP A 123 11.10 -8.30 15.78
N ASN A 124 10.01 -7.53 15.82
CA ASN A 124 9.84 -6.29 16.56
C ASN A 124 10.70 -5.14 16.05
N LYS A 125 11.11 -5.17 14.79
CA LYS A 125 12.00 -4.14 14.26
C LYS A 125 11.46 -3.49 13.00
N LEU A 126 11.80 -2.23 12.86
CA LEU A 126 11.87 -1.55 11.58
C LEU A 126 13.30 -1.69 11.07
N HIS A 127 13.46 -2.25 9.89
CA HIS A 127 14.73 -2.40 9.21
C HIS A 127 14.90 -1.33 8.14
N ALA A 128 16.11 -0.82 8.01
CA ALA A 128 16.51 0.06 6.92
C ALA A 128 17.69 -0.56 6.16
N PHE A 129 17.59 -0.54 4.85
CA PHE A 129 18.63 -0.98 3.93
C PHE A 129 19.03 0.17 3.01
N ASN A 130 20.28 0.22 2.61
CA ASN A 130 20.72 1.08 1.54
C ASN A 130 20.16 0.59 0.19
N SER A 131 20.17 1.43 -0.83
CA SER A 131 19.69 1.10 -2.18
C SER A 131 20.34 -0.14 -2.80
N ASN A 132 21.52 -0.52 -2.33
CA ASN A 132 22.24 -1.72 -2.77
C ASN A 132 21.94 -2.97 -1.91
N GLY A 133 20.97 -2.92 -1.00
CA GLY A 133 20.58 -4.02 -0.12
C GLY A 133 21.44 -4.20 1.13
N SER A 134 22.53 -3.44 1.30
CA SER A 134 23.30 -3.51 2.53
C SER A 134 22.52 -2.91 3.72
N PRO A 135 22.60 -3.53 4.91
CA PRO A 135 21.94 -2.98 6.10
C PRO A 135 22.38 -1.54 6.38
N LYS A 136 21.42 -0.65 6.67
CA LYS A 136 21.66 0.74 7.06
C LYS A 136 21.58 0.89 8.58
N TRP A 137 20.44 0.55 9.14
CA TRP A 137 20.18 0.52 10.59
C TRP A 137 18.92 -0.31 10.90
N THR A 138 18.69 -0.58 12.18
CA THR A 138 17.45 -1.15 12.68
C THR A 138 16.95 -0.35 13.87
N PHE A 139 15.63 -0.17 13.99
CA PHE A 139 14.96 0.35 15.18
C PHE A 139 14.15 -0.77 15.83
N THR A 140 14.21 -0.90 17.16
CA THR A 140 13.48 -1.94 17.90
C THR A 140 12.28 -1.32 18.61
N ALA A 141 11.08 -1.77 18.25
CA ALA A 141 9.82 -1.49 18.95
C ALA A 141 9.58 -2.49 20.08
N GLY A 142 8.53 -2.29 20.86
CA GLY A 142 8.18 -3.20 21.96
C GLY A 142 7.49 -4.48 21.49
N ASN A 143 6.97 -4.53 20.25
CA ASN A 143 6.27 -5.67 19.65
C ASN A 143 6.37 -5.58 18.11
N TRP A 144 5.65 -6.44 17.39
CA TRP A 144 5.62 -6.55 15.93
C TRP A 144 5.39 -5.20 15.24
N VAL A 145 6.09 -5.01 14.13
CA VAL A 145 5.96 -3.85 13.26
C VAL A 145 5.33 -4.30 11.95
N ASP A 146 3.99 -4.36 11.93
CA ASP A 146 3.21 -4.82 10.77
C ASP A 146 2.78 -3.65 9.86
N SER A 147 2.73 -2.44 10.40
CA SER A 147 2.37 -1.27 9.60
C SER A 147 3.45 -0.96 8.55
N THR A 148 3.01 -0.51 7.39
CA THR A 148 3.93 0.02 6.37
C THR A 148 4.49 1.35 6.84
N PRO A 149 5.81 1.55 6.81
CA PRO A 149 6.40 2.84 7.14
C PRO A 149 5.96 3.94 6.16
N ALA A 150 5.71 5.15 6.65
CA ALA A 150 5.54 6.34 5.83
C ALA A 150 6.77 7.25 5.97
N VAL A 151 7.21 7.85 4.87
CA VAL A 151 8.36 8.76 4.84
C VAL A 151 7.86 10.19 4.68
N GLY A 152 8.13 11.04 5.65
CA GLY A 152 7.83 12.46 5.59
C GLY A 152 8.72 13.21 4.59
N SER A 153 8.30 14.40 4.18
CA SER A 153 9.06 15.26 3.26
C SER A 153 10.42 15.68 3.80
N ASP A 154 10.58 15.67 5.12
CA ASP A 154 11.82 15.91 5.84
C ASP A 154 12.69 14.66 6.02
N GLY A 155 12.23 13.52 5.52
CA GLY A 155 12.86 12.21 5.66
C GLY A 155 12.52 11.48 6.97
N THR A 156 11.68 12.03 7.84
CA THR A 156 11.23 11.31 9.04
C THR A 156 10.40 10.09 8.68
N ILE A 157 10.69 8.95 9.30
CA ILE A 157 9.96 7.70 9.10
C ILE A 157 8.92 7.56 10.19
N TYR A 158 7.66 7.35 9.79
CA TYR A 158 6.55 7.10 10.71
C TYR A 158 6.10 5.64 10.60
N VAL A 159 5.89 4.98 11.75
CA VAL A 159 5.49 3.56 11.77
C VAL A 159 4.68 3.23 13.02
N GLY A 160 3.65 2.41 12.86
CA GLY A 160 2.87 1.85 13.96
C GLY A 160 3.39 0.47 14.39
N SER A 161 3.03 0.05 15.60
CA SER A 161 3.43 -1.25 16.14
C SER A 161 2.33 -1.88 16.99
N TRP A 162 2.41 -3.19 17.16
CA TRP A 162 1.60 -3.97 18.09
C TRP A 162 1.89 -3.70 19.57
N ASP A 163 2.84 -2.85 19.87
CA ASP A 163 3.09 -2.35 21.25
C ASP A 163 2.22 -1.14 21.62
N ASN A 164 1.19 -0.86 20.83
CA ASN A 164 0.25 0.25 20.97
C ASN A 164 0.85 1.61 20.66
N LYS A 165 1.95 1.68 19.94
CA LYS A 165 2.62 2.96 19.68
C LYS A 165 2.73 3.28 18.20
N ILE A 166 2.70 4.56 17.91
CA ILE A 166 3.24 5.15 16.70
C ILE A 166 4.59 5.79 17.01
N TYR A 167 5.53 5.64 16.10
CA TYR A 167 6.90 6.14 16.21
C TYR A 167 7.25 7.06 15.06
N ALA A 168 8.02 8.10 15.35
CA ALA A 168 8.76 8.88 14.36
C ALA A 168 10.26 8.62 14.54
N ILE A 169 10.94 8.28 13.46
CA ILE A 169 12.30 7.77 13.45
C ILE A 169 13.12 8.56 12.42
N ASN A 170 14.33 8.94 12.79
CA ASN A 170 15.26 9.60 11.89
C ASN A 170 15.78 8.62 10.84
N SER A 171 15.61 8.95 9.56
CA SER A 171 15.98 8.09 8.42
C SER A 171 17.47 7.85 8.25
N ASP A 172 18.33 8.73 8.78
CA ASP A 172 19.77 8.59 8.61
C ASP A 172 20.39 7.56 9.56
N ASN A 173 19.84 7.48 10.78
CA ASN A 173 20.49 6.75 11.87
C ASN A 173 19.58 5.83 12.68
N GLY A 174 18.27 5.79 12.40
CA GLY A 174 17.29 4.94 13.10
C GLY A 174 16.98 5.38 14.53
N ILE A 175 17.37 6.60 14.94
CA ILE A 175 17.09 7.11 16.27
C ILE A 175 15.65 7.62 16.34
N LYS A 176 14.94 7.21 17.40
CA LYS A 176 13.58 7.68 17.66
C LYS A 176 13.58 9.19 17.91
N ILE A 177 12.74 9.91 17.16
CA ILE A 177 12.49 11.35 17.33
C ILE A 177 11.42 11.54 18.39
N TRP A 178 10.27 10.86 18.23
CA TRP A 178 9.18 10.84 19.21
C TRP A 178 8.40 9.52 19.13
N GLU A 179 7.58 9.27 20.12
CA GLU A 179 6.57 8.21 20.14
C GLU A 179 5.30 8.73 20.79
N TYR A 180 4.17 8.12 20.44
CA TYR A 180 2.90 8.32 21.10
C TYR A 180 2.27 6.94 21.38
N GLU A 181 1.75 6.76 22.59
CA GLU A 181 1.11 5.52 23.01
C GLU A 181 -0.41 5.67 22.93
N THR A 182 -1.03 4.83 22.10
CA THR A 182 -2.48 4.65 21.97
C THR A 182 -2.97 3.60 22.97
N ASN A 183 -4.30 3.37 23.05
CA ASN A 183 -4.82 2.38 24.00
C ASN A 183 -4.88 0.95 23.41
N SER A 184 -4.49 0.75 22.15
CA SER A 184 -4.43 -0.57 21.49
C SER A 184 -3.45 -0.54 20.31
N TYR A 185 -3.32 -1.68 19.62
CA TYR A 185 -2.38 -1.86 18.52
C TYR A 185 -2.54 -0.82 17.40
N VAL A 186 -1.41 -0.35 16.86
CA VAL A 186 -1.36 0.51 15.68
C VAL A 186 -0.85 -0.31 14.51
N ILE A 187 -1.76 -1.01 13.83
CA ILE A 187 -1.45 -1.86 12.67
C ILE A 187 -1.75 -1.19 11.33
N ALA A 188 -2.65 -0.20 11.33
CA ALA A 188 -2.85 0.65 10.19
C ALA A 188 -1.55 1.41 9.86
N SER A 189 -1.26 1.59 8.58
CA SER A 189 -0.09 2.33 8.15
C SER A 189 -0.34 3.83 8.26
N PRO A 190 0.61 4.61 8.77
CA PRO A 190 0.49 6.05 8.81
C PRO A 190 0.40 6.64 7.40
N ALA A 191 -0.37 7.72 7.25
CA ALA A 191 -0.38 8.56 6.06
C ALA A 191 0.17 9.94 6.42
N VAL A 192 1.03 10.53 5.57
CA VAL A 192 1.51 11.90 5.76
C VAL A 192 0.76 12.82 4.80
N GLY A 193 0.07 13.81 5.32
CA GLY A 193 -0.69 14.78 4.52
C GLY A 193 0.20 15.81 3.85
N ALA A 194 -0.35 16.47 2.83
CA ALA A 194 0.31 17.63 2.22
C ALA A 194 0.49 18.81 3.20
N ASP A 195 -0.29 18.81 4.28
CA ASP A 195 -0.19 19.75 5.40
C ASP A 195 0.91 19.37 6.41
N GLY A 196 1.60 18.25 6.20
CA GLY A 196 2.66 17.73 7.06
C GLY A 196 2.17 16.99 8.31
N LYS A 197 0.85 16.79 8.47
CA LYS A 197 0.30 15.97 9.55
C LYS A 197 0.40 14.50 9.25
N ILE A 198 0.47 13.71 10.31
CA ILE A 198 0.52 12.26 10.26
C ILE A 198 -0.82 11.71 10.71
N TYR A 199 -1.45 10.91 9.85
CA TYR A 199 -2.77 10.34 10.04
C TYR A 199 -2.68 8.84 10.23
N VAL A 200 -3.29 8.28 11.28
CA VAL A 200 -3.24 6.83 11.54
C VAL A 200 -4.42 6.35 12.35
N GLY A 201 -4.95 5.19 11.98
CA GLY A 201 -5.96 4.47 12.74
C GLY A 201 -5.34 3.55 13.78
N SER A 202 -6.07 3.33 14.89
CA SER A 202 -5.69 2.37 15.93
C SER A 202 -6.83 1.39 16.23
N LYS A 203 -6.46 0.23 16.74
CA LYS A 203 -7.39 -0.78 17.25
C LYS A 203 -8.16 -0.31 18.49
N ASP A 204 -7.83 0.83 19.08
CA ASP A 204 -8.60 1.45 20.17
C ASP A 204 -9.84 2.20 19.70
N SER A 205 -10.16 2.11 18.40
CA SER A 205 -11.30 2.76 17.74
C SER A 205 -11.14 4.27 17.56
N ILE A 206 -9.92 4.80 17.69
CA ILE A 206 -9.60 6.20 17.46
C ILE A 206 -8.74 6.32 16.20
N PHE A 207 -9.08 7.29 15.39
CA PHE A 207 -8.25 7.77 14.30
C PHE A 207 -7.55 9.05 14.75
N TYR A 208 -6.22 9.05 14.67
CA TYR A 208 -5.37 10.11 15.18
C TYR A 208 -4.80 10.96 14.05
N ALA A 209 -4.67 12.25 14.29
CA ALA A 209 -3.80 13.13 13.53
C ALA A 209 -2.75 13.75 14.46
N PHE A 210 -1.50 13.68 14.03
CA PHE A 210 -0.37 14.27 14.76
C PHE A 210 0.26 15.38 13.94
N GLU A 211 0.75 16.40 14.63
CA GLU A 211 1.71 17.34 14.07
C GLU A 211 3.08 16.63 13.90
N SER A 212 3.93 17.15 13.04
CA SER A 212 5.26 16.57 12.77
C SER A 212 6.15 16.44 14.03
N ASN A 213 5.87 17.21 15.07
CA ASN A 213 6.57 17.12 16.35
C ASN A 213 6.02 16.07 17.32
N GLY A 214 4.99 15.32 16.92
CA GLY A 214 4.36 14.26 17.71
C GLY A 214 3.24 14.72 18.64
N SER A 215 2.88 16.01 18.66
CA SER A 215 1.70 16.45 19.39
C SER A 215 0.42 16.05 18.66
N VAL A 216 -0.59 15.61 19.39
CA VAL A 216 -1.91 15.29 18.80
C VAL A 216 -2.54 16.59 18.32
N ALA A 217 -2.87 16.63 17.02
CA ALA A 217 -3.62 17.71 16.40
C ALA A 217 -5.12 17.55 16.69
N TRP A 218 -5.62 16.33 16.51
CA TRP A 218 -6.99 15.93 16.85
C TRP A 218 -7.14 14.40 16.91
N GLU A 219 -8.24 13.98 17.50
CA GLU A 219 -8.68 12.58 17.59
C GLU A 219 -10.11 12.48 17.04
N TYR A 220 -10.37 11.42 16.29
CA TYR A 220 -11.71 11.09 15.79
C TYR A 220 -12.11 9.70 16.29
N PHE A 221 -13.20 9.62 17.04
CA PHE A 221 -13.73 8.35 17.55
C PHE A 221 -14.59 7.67 16.47
N ALA A 222 -14.09 6.60 15.88
CA ALA A 222 -14.80 5.82 14.85
C ALA A 222 -15.84 4.85 15.43
N GLY A 223 -15.71 4.50 16.71
CA GLY A 223 -16.61 3.60 17.40
C GLY A 223 -16.23 2.12 17.32
N GLN A 224 -15.39 1.75 16.36
CA GLN A 224 -14.90 0.39 16.15
C GLN A 224 -13.41 0.39 15.81
N PRO A 225 -12.68 -0.74 16.04
CA PRO A 225 -11.27 -0.85 15.73
C PRO A 225 -10.97 -0.51 14.27
N ILE A 226 -9.82 0.15 14.03
CA ILE A 226 -9.39 0.59 12.71
C ILE A 226 -8.12 -0.18 12.34
N SER A 227 -8.22 -0.93 11.24
CA SER A 227 -7.08 -1.64 10.62
C SER A 227 -6.78 -1.15 9.21
N SER A 228 -7.76 -0.53 8.56
CA SER A 228 -7.61 0.12 7.26
C SER A 228 -6.68 1.33 7.38
N SER A 229 -5.77 1.48 6.44
CA SER A 229 -4.98 2.71 6.35
C SER A 229 -5.76 3.77 5.58
N ALA A 230 -5.45 5.04 5.87
CA ALA A 230 -6.20 6.13 5.27
C ALA A 230 -5.74 6.44 3.84
N ALA A 231 -6.71 6.76 2.96
CA ALA A 231 -6.47 7.53 1.75
C ALA A 231 -6.81 9.00 1.99
N LEU A 232 -6.05 9.89 1.35
CA LEU A 232 -6.23 11.33 1.47
C LEU A 232 -6.78 11.89 0.15
N GLY A 233 -7.93 12.56 0.22
CA GLY A 233 -8.53 13.28 -0.90
C GLY A 233 -7.69 14.51 -1.28
N GLN A 234 -7.92 15.04 -2.48
CA GLN A 234 -7.26 16.26 -2.95
C GLN A 234 -7.62 17.50 -2.10
N ASP A 235 -8.80 17.48 -1.48
CA ASP A 235 -9.30 18.49 -0.55
C ASP A 235 -8.77 18.29 0.90
N GLY A 236 -7.98 17.24 1.11
CA GLY A 236 -7.47 16.84 2.42
C GLY A 236 -8.46 16.01 3.25
N THR A 237 -9.61 15.62 2.72
CA THR A 237 -10.52 14.68 3.37
C THR A 237 -9.83 13.33 3.59
N ILE A 238 -10.00 12.75 4.76
CA ILE A 238 -9.40 11.49 5.18
C ILE A 238 -10.45 10.39 5.06
N TYR A 239 -10.14 9.30 4.35
CA TYR A 239 -11.02 8.17 4.11
C TYR A 239 -10.43 6.88 4.64
N PHE A 240 -11.20 6.11 5.41
CA PHE A 240 -10.79 4.81 5.94
C PHE A 240 -11.99 3.95 6.30
N GLY A 241 -11.76 2.64 6.48
CA GLY A 241 -12.78 1.70 6.95
C GLY A 241 -12.54 1.25 8.39
N ASP A 242 -13.59 0.81 9.07
CA ASP A 242 -13.50 0.16 10.38
C ASP A 242 -13.81 -1.35 10.31
N GLU A 243 -13.60 -2.05 11.41
CA GLU A 243 -13.80 -3.51 11.47
C GLU A 243 -15.26 -3.93 11.62
N ASN A 244 -16.19 -2.99 11.70
CA ASN A 244 -17.63 -3.28 11.71
C ASN A 244 -18.33 -2.91 10.40
N GLY A 245 -17.56 -2.50 9.38
CA GLY A 245 -18.08 -2.22 8.03
C GLY A 245 -18.59 -0.81 7.84
N THR A 246 -18.17 0.12 8.70
CA THR A 246 -18.38 1.55 8.47
C THR A 246 -17.19 2.12 7.72
N PHE A 247 -17.46 2.79 6.63
CA PHE A 247 -16.50 3.61 5.91
C PHE A 247 -16.67 5.07 6.34
N HIS A 248 -15.58 5.70 6.71
CA HIS A 248 -15.54 7.04 7.29
C HIS A 248 -14.91 8.03 6.31
N ALA A 249 -15.50 9.23 6.23
CA ALA A 249 -14.85 10.43 5.70
C ALA A 249 -14.74 11.45 6.81
N VAL A 250 -13.54 11.94 7.04
CA VAL A 250 -13.22 12.91 8.10
C VAL A 250 -12.57 14.13 7.48
N ASN A 251 -13.03 15.32 7.89
CA ASN A 251 -12.45 16.57 7.43
C ASN A 251 -11.00 16.76 7.96
N PRO A 252 -10.17 17.59 7.31
CA PRO A 252 -8.80 17.85 7.76
C PRO A 252 -8.68 18.40 9.19
N ASP A 253 -9.76 18.95 9.74
CA ASP A 253 -9.85 19.46 11.12
C ASP A 253 -10.28 18.41 12.15
N GLY A 254 -10.51 17.14 11.72
CA GLY A 254 -10.92 16.03 12.58
C GLY A 254 -12.43 15.92 12.80
N THR A 255 -13.24 16.79 12.20
CA THR A 255 -14.71 16.67 12.26
C THR A 255 -15.22 15.59 11.27
N ALA A 256 -16.26 14.86 11.68
CA ALA A 256 -16.91 13.92 10.77
C ALA A 256 -17.45 14.65 9.54
N LYS A 257 -17.17 14.13 8.34
CA LYS A 257 -17.77 14.61 7.10
C LYS A 257 -19.02 13.79 6.81
N TRP A 258 -18.86 12.47 6.69
CA TRP A 258 -19.95 11.50 6.55
C TRP A 258 -19.45 10.08 6.87
N THR A 259 -20.39 9.14 6.99
CA THR A 259 -20.13 7.71 7.09
C THR A 259 -20.97 6.95 6.08
N TYR A 260 -20.49 5.77 5.68
CA TYR A 260 -21.19 4.83 4.80
C TYR A 260 -21.11 3.42 5.39
N GLU A 261 -22.26 2.76 5.59
CA GLU A 261 -22.32 1.38 6.06
C GLU A 261 -22.38 0.42 4.87
N VAL A 262 -21.47 -0.57 4.83
CA VAL A 262 -21.57 -1.65 3.84
C VAL A 262 -22.77 -2.55 4.16
N GLU A 263 -23.33 -3.16 3.11
CA GLU A 263 -24.48 -4.05 3.25
C GLU A 263 -24.15 -5.25 4.15
N GLU A 264 -25.12 -5.65 4.97
CA GLU A 264 -25.04 -6.85 5.77
C GLU A 264 -25.36 -8.07 4.90
N VAL A 265 -24.42 -8.98 4.77
CA VAL A 265 -24.59 -10.26 4.08
C VAL A 265 -24.60 -11.35 5.13
N ALA A 266 -25.63 -12.21 5.11
CA ALA A 266 -25.80 -13.26 6.11
C ALA A 266 -24.56 -14.15 6.21
N ASP A 267 -24.17 -14.46 7.44
CA ASP A 267 -23.03 -15.34 7.77
C ASP A 267 -21.65 -14.80 7.33
N THR A 268 -21.53 -13.53 7.01
CA THR A 268 -20.26 -12.90 6.66
C THR A 268 -19.82 -11.83 7.67
N ASN A 269 -18.51 -11.59 7.71
CA ASN A 269 -17.93 -10.47 8.43
C ASN A 269 -17.86 -9.27 7.47
N LYS A 270 -18.42 -8.13 7.84
CA LYS A 270 -18.46 -6.93 7.00
C LYS A 270 -17.28 -5.96 7.20
N SER A 271 -16.23 -6.36 7.95
CA SER A 271 -15.06 -5.51 8.22
C SER A 271 -14.46 -4.91 6.93
N ILE A 272 -14.03 -3.67 7.00
CA ILE A 272 -13.28 -3.01 5.93
C ILE A 272 -11.83 -2.95 6.38
N LEU A 273 -11.05 -3.95 5.95
CA LEU A 273 -9.60 -4.04 6.23
C LEU A 273 -8.77 -3.44 5.09
N SER A 274 -9.33 -3.45 3.87
CA SER A 274 -8.68 -2.85 2.70
C SER A 274 -8.49 -1.35 2.89
N SER A 275 -7.35 -0.85 2.43
CA SER A 275 -7.16 0.60 2.31
C SER A 275 -7.87 1.09 1.04
N PRO A 276 -8.55 2.25 1.08
CA PRO A 276 -9.27 2.73 -0.08
C PRO A 276 -8.34 3.28 -1.16
N ALA A 277 -8.77 3.15 -2.43
CA ALA A 277 -8.21 3.89 -3.56
C ALA A 277 -9.22 4.97 -3.99
N ILE A 278 -8.74 6.13 -4.46
CA ILE A 278 -9.59 7.24 -4.91
C ILE A 278 -9.13 7.65 -6.30
N ASP A 279 -10.04 7.77 -7.27
CA ASP A 279 -9.70 8.26 -8.60
C ASP A 279 -9.70 9.81 -8.67
N LEU A 280 -9.28 10.35 -9.81
CA LEU A 280 -9.22 11.80 -10.02
C LEU A 280 -10.62 12.47 -10.02
N SER A 281 -11.69 11.69 -10.18
CA SER A 281 -13.07 12.16 -10.14
C SER A 281 -13.66 12.14 -8.73
N GLY A 282 -12.91 11.63 -7.74
CA GLY A 282 -13.35 11.51 -6.35
C GLY A 282 -14.16 10.23 -6.06
N ASN A 283 -14.18 9.25 -6.98
CA ASN A 283 -14.75 7.95 -6.68
C ASN A 283 -13.79 7.15 -5.82
N ILE A 284 -14.33 6.49 -4.82
CA ILE A 284 -13.60 5.74 -3.79
C ILE A 284 -13.90 4.26 -3.98
N TYR A 285 -12.86 3.44 -3.96
CA TYR A 285 -12.92 1.99 -4.15
C TYR A 285 -12.35 1.30 -2.93
N PHE A 286 -13.04 0.26 -2.44
CA PHE A 286 -12.56 -0.55 -1.30
C PHE A 286 -13.18 -1.94 -1.31
N GLY A 287 -12.52 -2.87 -0.63
CA GLY A 287 -13.00 -4.22 -0.39
C GLY A 287 -13.61 -4.37 1.00
N SER A 288 -14.50 -5.35 1.17
CA SER A 288 -15.08 -5.68 2.47
C SER A 288 -15.05 -7.17 2.75
N GLY A 289 -15.03 -7.51 4.02
CA GLY A 289 -15.14 -8.88 4.51
C GLY A 289 -16.49 -9.53 4.23
N ASN A 290 -17.50 -8.77 3.77
CA ASN A 290 -18.77 -9.31 3.30
C ASN A 290 -18.70 -9.91 1.89
N GLY A 291 -17.52 -9.93 1.28
CA GLY A 291 -17.28 -10.51 -0.05
C GLY A 291 -17.60 -9.57 -1.21
N ASN A 292 -17.75 -8.27 -0.97
CA ASN A 292 -17.99 -7.31 -2.04
C ASN A 292 -16.83 -6.34 -2.21
N CYS A 293 -16.57 -6.00 -3.48
CA CYS A 293 -15.85 -4.80 -3.88
C CYS A 293 -16.85 -3.65 -4.00
N TYR A 294 -16.51 -2.47 -3.52
CA TYR A 294 -17.39 -1.30 -3.53
C TYR A 294 -16.78 -0.13 -4.30
N SER A 295 -17.64 0.64 -4.94
CA SER A 295 -17.36 2.00 -5.36
C SER A 295 -18.42 2.95 -4.81
N ILE A 296 -17.95 4.02 -4.17
CA ILE A 296 -18.80 5.13 -3.69
C ILE A 296 -18.18 6.45 -4.13
N SER A 297 -18.95 7.52 -4.12
CA SER A 297 -18.49 8.88 -4.40
C SER A 297 -18.72 9.79 -3.20
N ASP A 298 -17.81 10.73 -2.97
CA ASP A 298 -17.98 11.80 -2.00
C ASP A 298 -18.80 12.94 -2.61
N ASN A 299 -19.97 13.25 -2.02
CA ASN A 299 -20.83 14.37 -2.40
C ASN A 299 -20.79 15.49 -1.37
N GLU A 300 -19.66 15.73 -0.73
CA GLU A 300 -19.43 16.75 0.30
C GLU A 300 -20.18 16.49 1.63
N THR A 301 -21.45 16.11 1.59
CA THR A 301 -22.28 15.91 2.78
C THR A 301 -22.65 14.45 3.04
N ASN A 302 -22.50 13.60 2.07
CA ASN A 302 -22.79 12.16 2.17
C ASN A 302 -22.04 11.36 1.12
N ALA A 303 -21.91 10.06 1.33
CA ALA A 303 -21.48 9.12 0.31
C ALA A 303 -22.64 8.79 -0.64
N SER A 304 -22.36 8.69 -1.94
CA SER A 304 -23.24 8.08 -2.93
C SER A 304 -22.72 6.72 -3.34
N PHE A 305 -23.57 5.72 -3.30
CA PHE A 305 -23.27 4.40 -3.84
C PHE A 305 -23.20 4.45 -5.37
N ASN A 306 -22.11 3.94 -5.95
CA ASN A 306 -21.97 3.82 -7.40
C ASN A 306 -22.30 2.40 -7.84
N TRP A 307 -21.56 1.42 -7.31
CA TRP A 307 -21.74 0.01 -7.60
C TRP A 307 -21.07 -0.88 -6.52
N SER A 308 -21.46 -2.16 -6.51
CA SER A 308 -20.74 -3.22 -5.83
C SER A 308 -20.59 -4.43 -6.74
N PHE A 309 -19.53 -5.21 -6.53
CA PHE A 309 -19.25 -6.45 -7.25
C PHE A 309 -19.04 -7.58 -6.24
N PRO A 310 -19.86 -8.65 -6.28
CA PRO A 310 -19.75 -9.76 -5.35
C PRO A 310 -18.61 -10.70 -5.74
N THR A 311 -17.89 -11.17 -4.75
CA THR A 311 -16.89 -12.25 -4.83
C THR A 311 -17.35 -13.45 -3.99
N SER A 312 -16.64 -14.58 -4.09
CA SER A 312 -17.01 -15.78 -3.34
C SER A 312 -16.41 -15.83 -1.93
N ASP A 313 -15.55 -14.88 -1.56
CA ASP A 313 -14.92 -14.76 -0.23
C ASP A 313 -14.54 -13.28 0.02
N ARG A 314 -14.03 -13.01 1.19
CA ARG A 314 -13.64 -11.68 1.66
C ARG A 314 -12.68 -10.95 0.71
N VAL A 315 -12.84 -9.63 0.63
CA VAL A 315 -11.95 -8.74 -0.09
C VAL A 315 -11.18 -7.89 0.93
N ASP A 316 -10.10 -8.44 1.46
CA ASP A 316 -9.27 -7.76 2.47
C ASP A 316 -8.10 -6.99 1.84
N ALA A 317 -7.73 -7.34 0.61
CA ALA A 317 -6.69 -6.66 -0.16
C ALA A 317 -7.16 -5.29 -0.62
N SER A 318 -6.23 -4.33 -0.68
CA SER A 318 -6.54 -2.99 -1.16
C SER A 318 -6.65 -2.96 -2.69
N PRO A 319 -7.64 -2.25 -3.25
CA PRO A 319 -7.75 -2.07 -4.69
C PRO A 319 -6.66 -1.16 -5.24
N VAL A 320 -6.38 -1.32 -6.53
CA VAL A 320 -5.51 -0.42 -7.28
C VAL A 320 -6.21 0.04 -8.56
N LEU A 321 -6.00 1.29 -8.93
CA LEU A 321 -6.53 1.86 -10.16
C LEU A 321 -5.62 1.53 -11.33
N GLY A 322 -6.20 1.13 -12.44
CA GLY A 322 -5.53 0.93 -13.71
C GLY A 322 -5.50 2.17 -14.58
N THR A 323 -4.96 2.04 -15.79
CA THR A 323 -4.76 3.16 -16.73
C THR A 323 -5.98 3.44 -17.63
N ASN A 324 -6.95 2.53 -17.72
CA ASN A 324 -8.04 2.56 -18.69
C ASN A 324 -9.42 2.43 -18.04
N ASP A 325 -9.75 3.30 -17.10
CA ASP A 325 -11.00 3.23 -16.33
C ASP A 325 -11.22 1.85 -15.67
N GLU A 326 -10.15 1.29 -15.14
CA GLU A 326 -10.10 -0.01 -14.49
C GLU A 326 -9.75 0.13 -13.01
N VAL A 327 -10.31 -0.74 -12.20
CA VAL A 327 -9.89 -0.98 -10.83
C VAL A 327 -9.68 -2.46 -10.61
N PHE A 328 -8.57 -2.79 -9.95
CA PHE A 328 -8.20 -4.18 -9.70
C PHE A 328 -8.46 -4.53 -8.24
N PHE A 329 -9.08 -5.69 -8.03
CA PHE A 329 -9.32 -6.26 -6.72
C PHE A 329 -8.81 -7.68 -6.66
N VAL A 330 -8.38 -8.08 -5.49
CA VAL A 330 -8.07 -9.48 -5.16
C VAL A 330 -8.94 -9.91 -3.99
N SER A 331 -9.59 -11.04 -4.13
CA SER A 331 -10.39 -11.66 -3.08
C SER A 331 -9.73 -12.93 -2.57
N ARG A 332 -10.06 -13.33 -1.35
CA ARG A 332 -9.62 -14.62 -0.77
C ARG A 332 -10.13 -15.85 -1.52
N ASP A 333 -11.07 -15.67 -2.46
CA ASP A 333 -11.47 -16.74 -3.40
C ASP A 333 -10.39 -17.09 -4.43
N GLY A 334 -9.24 -16.41 -4.36
CA GLY A 334 -8.08 -16.69 -5.20
C GLY A 334 -8.08 -15.98 -6.55
N TYR A 335 -8.99 -15.04 -6.79
CA TYR A 335 -9.07 -14.33 -8.07
C TYR A 335 -8.60 -12.89 -7.99
N LEU A 336 -7.74 -12.54 -8.94
CA LEU A 336 -7.51 -11.14 -9.36
C LEU A 336 -8.60 -10.77 -10.37
N ARG A 337 -9.22 -9.61 -10.18
CA ARG A 337 -10.30 -9.11 -11.05
C ARG A 337 -10.02 -7.69 -11.49
N SER A 338 -10.18 -7.44 -12.79
CA SER A 338 -10.28 -6.09 -13.36
C SER A 338 -11.76 -5.75 -13.52
N LEU A 339 -12.19 -4.65 -12.88
CA LEU A 339 -13.54 -4.12 -12.96
C LEU A 339 -13.52 -2.74 -13.61
N SER A 340 -14.59 -2.41 -14.35
CA SER A 340 -14.79 -1.04 -14.85
C SER A 340 -15.02 -0.08 -13.68
N THR A 341 -14.27 1.01 -13.60
CA THR A 341 -14.47 2.05 -12.59
C THR A 341 -15.86 2.69 -12.69
N LEU A 342 -16.41 2.80 -13.91
CA LEU A 342 -17.68 3.45 -14.18
C LEU A 342 -18.90 2.60 -13.81
N THR A 343 -18.85 1.29 -14.07
CA THR A 343 -20.02 0.41 -13.99
C THR A 343 -19.89 -0.74 -13.00
N GLY A 344 -18.67 -1.03 -12.50
CA GLY A 344 -18.38 -2.21 -11.70
C GLY A 344 -18.44 -3.53 -12.48
N ASN A 345 -18.66 -3.50 -13.79
CA ASN A 345 -18.67 -4.72 -14.59
C ASN A 345 -17.30 -5.37 -14.65
N LEU A 346 -17.29 -6.71 -14.65
CA LEU A 346 -16.07 -7.48 -14.81
C LEU A 346 -15.53 -7.31 -16.24
N ASN A 347 -14.30 -6.85 -16.35
CA ASN A 347 -13.55 -6.84 -17.62
C ASN A 347 -12.90 -8.19 -17.84
N TRP A 348 -12.17 -8.68 -16.85
CA TRP A 348 -11.56 -10.01 -16.83
C TRP A 348 -11.25 -10.43 -15.38
N ASP A 349 -11.05 -11.73 -15.20
CA ASP A 349 -10.52 -12.29 -13.95
C ASP A 349 -9.44 -13.34 -14.24
N ALA A 350 -8.61 -13.61 -13.25
CA ALA A 350 -7.57 -14.62 -13.31
C ALA A 350 -7.39 -15.29 -11.95
N PHE A 351 -7.32 -16.62 -11.95
CA PHE A 351 -7.04 -17.37 -10.74
C PHE A 351 -5.53 -17.31 -10.44
N VAL A 352 -5.19 -16.82 -9.26
CA VAL A 352 -3.83 -16.62 -8.79
C VAL A 352 -3.52 -17.46 -7.54
N GLY A 353 -4.45 -18.34 -7.14
CA GLY A 353 -4.34 -19.16 -5.94
C GLY A 353 -4.73 -18.44 -4.66
N ASP A 354 -4.48 -19.06 -3.52
CA ASP A 354 -4.84 -18.48 -2.24
C ASP A 354 -4.13 -17.14 -2.04
N VAL A 355 -4.90 -16.09 -1.81
CA VAL A 355 -4.39 -14.73 -1.59
C VAL A 355 -4.95 -14.23 -0.26
N PHE A 356 -4.12 -14.21 0.77
CA PHE A 356 -4.60 -13.80 2.08
C PHE A 356 -4.57 -12.29 2.30
N TYR A 357 -3.56 -11.58 1.79
CA TYR A 357 -3.39 -10.14 1.98
C TYR A 357 -2.56 -9.47 0.86
N SER A 358 -2.45 -10.06 -0.32
CA SER A 358 -1.69 -9.46 -1.43
C SER A 358 -2.59 -8.53 -2.23
N SER A 359 -2.25 -7.27 -2.27
CA SER A 359 -2.91 -6.30 -3.16
C SER A 359 -2.28 -6.31 -4.54
N PRO A 360 -3.07 -6.12 -5.61
CA PRO A 360 -2.55 -6.10 -6.97
C PRO A 360 -1.75 -4.84 -7.25
N VAL A 361 -0.96 -4.89 -8.32
CA VAL A 361 -0.04 -3.86 -8.78
C VAL A 361 -0.23 -3.65 -10.28
N VAL A 362 -0.23 -2.40 -10.76
CA VAL A 362 -0.34 -2.09 -12.20
C VAL A 362 0.82 -1.20 -12.64
N ASP A 363 1.55 -1.55 -13.68
CA ASP A 363 2.58 -0.68 -14.24
C ASP A 363 1.98 0.36 -15.22
N GLN A 364 2.83 1.27 -15.69
CA GLN A 364 2.44 2.33 -16.63
C GLN A 364 1.88 1.82 -17.97
N ASN A 365 2.08 0.54 -18.30
CA ASN A 365 1.56 -0.09 -19.51
C ASN A 365 0.24 -0.82 -19.24
N GLY A 366 -0.29 -0.77 -18.01
CA GLY A 366 -1.48 -1.48 -17.58
C GLY A 366 -1.23 -2.95 -17.25
N ARG A 367 0.03 -3.40 -17.15
CA ARG A 367 0.33 -4.76 -16.69
C ARG A 367 0.14 -4.85 -15.19
N THR A 368 -0.62 -5.86 -14.77
CA THR A 368 -0.96 -6.09 -13.37
C THR A 368 -0.09 -7.19 -12.78
N TYR A 369 0.41 -6.97 -11.58
CA TYR A 369 1.20 -7.93 -10.85
C TYR A 369 0.50 -8.29 -9.54
N VAL A 370 0.57 -9.54 -9.12
CA VAL A 370 -0.02 -10.02 -7.88
C VAL A 370 0.74 -11.24 -7.37
N ILE A 371 0.77 -11.43 -6.07
CA ILE A 371 1.31 -12.66 -5.50
C ILE A 371 0.17 -13.52 -4.99
N GLY A 372 0.25 -14.80 -5.35
CA GLY A 372 -0.67 -15.82 -4.92
C GLY A 372 0.04 -17.12 -4.57
N TYR A 373 -0.68 -18.00 -3.89
CA TYR A 373 -0.22 -19.31 -3.44
C TYR A 373 -0.98 -20.40 -4.18
N THR A 374 -0.31 -21.16 -5.02
CA THR A 374 -0.93 -22.18 -5.91
C THR A 374 -0.86 -23.62 -5.38
N GLY A 375 -0.63 -23.80 -4.08
CA GLY A 375 -0.76 -25.11 -3.42
C GLY A 375 0.49 -25.99 -3.43
N GLY A 376 1.60 -25.54 -4.00
CA GLY A 376 2.89 -26.28 -4.00
C GLY A 376 3.83 -25.97 -2.84
N GLY A 377 3.44 -25.09 -1.90
CA GLY A 377 4.29 -24.63 -0.80
C GLY A 377 5.07 -23.35 -1.09
N GLU A 378 4.90 -22.77 -2.28
CA GLU A 378 5.63 -21.57 -2.71
C GLU A 378 4.66 -20.46 -3.14
N ASN A 379 5.04 -19.22 -2.85
CA ASN A 379 4.36 -18.04 -3.35
C ASN A 379 4.89 -17.71 -4.75
N HIS A 380 3.99 -17.36 -5.65
CA HIS A 380 4.30 -16.98 -7.01
C HIS A 380 3.94 -15.54 -7.26
N LEU A 381 4.82 -14.81 -7.93
CA LEU A 381 4.50 -13.51 -8.50
C LEU A 381 3.96 -13.76 -9.92
N PHE A 382 2.73 -13.33 -10.15
CA PHE A 382 2.05 -13.37 -11.45
C PHE A 382 2.07 -12.00 -12.10
N ALA A 383 2.22 -11.97 -13.42
CA ALA A 383 2.07 -10.77 -14.24
C ALA A 383 1.03 -11.01 -15.32
N TYR A 384 0.06 -10.09 -15.44
CA TYR A 384 -1.01 -10.13 -16.42
C TYR A 384 -0.99 -8.86 -17.27
N ASP A 385 -1.13 -9.00 -18.58
CA ASP A 385 -1.31 -7.86 -19.46
C ASP A 385 -2.68 -7.21 -19.24
N SER A 386 -2.87 -5.99 -19.73
CA SER A 386 -4.11 -5.20 -19.53
C SER A 386 -5.40 -5.92 -19.98
N ASN A 387 -5.30 -6.91 -20.88
CA ASN A 387 -6.42 -7.73 -21.33
C ASN A 387 -6.66 -8.99 -20.49
N GLY A 388 -5.94 -9.19 -19.38
CA GLY A 388 -6.04 -10.37 -18.52
C GLY A 388 -5.26 -11.58 -18.97
N THR A 389 -4.47 -11.47 -20.06
CA THR A 389 -3.60 -12.58 -20.49
C THR A 389 -2.40 -12.66 -19.55
N LYS A 390 -2.13 -13.86 -19.00
CA LYS A 390 -0.92 -14.09 -18.19
C LYS A 390 0.33 -13.85 -19.03
N ALA A 391 1.12 -12.85 -18.64
CA ALA A 391 2.39 -12.55 -19.29
C ALA A 391 3.48 -13.52 -18.84
N TRP A 392 3.59 -13.75 -17.54
CA TRP A 392 4.51 -14.69 -16.91
C TRP A 392 4.14 -14.93 -15.43
N ASP A 393 4.72 -15.95 -14.82
CA ASP A 393 4.82 -16.12 -13.37
C ASP A 393 6.22 -16.61 -12.98
N THR A 394 6.55 -16.56 -11.69
CA THR A 394 7.88 -16.96 -11.21
C THR A 394 8.14 -18.47 -11.27
N ASN A 395 7.15 -19.28 -11.63
CA ASN A 395 7.29 -20.72 -11.90
C ASN A 395 7.53 -21.05 -13.39
N ASP A 396 7.33 -20.09 -14.28
CA ASP A 396 7.57 -20.33 -15.69
C ASP A 396 9.05 -20.61 -15.91
N THR A 397 9.39 -21.87 -16.28
CA THR A 397 10.78 -22.30 -16.54
C THR A 397 11.44 -21.54 -17.70
N ALA A 398 10.69 -20.67 -18.35
CA ALA A 398 11.15 -19.73 -19.37
C ALA A 398 11.39 -18.32 -18.82
N CYS A 399 11.20 -18.10 -17.52
CA CYS A 399 11.63 -16.86 -16.88
C CYS A 399 13.16 -16.95 -16.66
N PRO A 400 13.98 -16.24 -17.44
CA PRO A 400 15.42 -16.31 -17.34
C PRO A 400 15.96 -15.69 -16.05
#